data_1b7a6078e6b17e62097a82d9c5edea97
#
_entry.id   1b7a6078e6b17e62097a82d9c5edea97
#
_cell.length_a   1.000
_cell.length_b   1.000
_cell.length_c   1.000
_cell.angle_alpha   90.00
_cell.angle_beta   90.00
_cell.angle_gamma   90.00
#
_symmetry.space_group_name_H-M   'P 1'
#
loop_
_entity.id
_entity.type
_entity.pdbx_description
1 polymer ?
#
loop_
_entity_poly.entity_id
_entity_poly.type
_entity_poly.pdbx_seq_one_letter_code
_entity_poly.pdbx_strand_id
1 'polypeptide(L)'
;LHTDVAVCMVIKESYPDVNVDIILPKDVSLQRLKKNKVNFILGYDCINQILGEPYVKKFAGKAGYKKLHSIYANKSAKVFPPIEFLQFIWSKDVYHDVLSRKKIPITPTITIKHSTKNVLGPIQKKGWKEFIIKPVGGTVAVGVGRFKLSECLKDPLILEEYFAENKDSYDIFLVQELIKGFTKHGEIKMYWINGEYSYCVNTPGASKPGEDYHVKLVKDKKVLDECKSIGEKTLNALPKIKVGTKIIKPVMVRTDFTCCKENKAHSPSNYFLNEVEHQDAGSYVNFEKVKYPYVQVMADTFVKKAYELVNAGF
;
A
#
# COMPACT_ATOMS: atom_id res chain seq x y z
N LEU A 1 -5.62 -14.72 16.48
CA LEU A 1 -6.40 -14.96 15.27
C LEU A 1 -6.07 -13.86 14.27
N HIS A 2 -5.78 -14.20 13.02
CA HIS A 2 -5.60 -13.20 11.97
C HIS A 2 -6.86 -12.36 11.81
N THR A 3 -6.72 -11.05 11.65
CA THR A 3 -7.85 -10.10 11.58
C THR A 3 -8.83 -10.48 10.47
N ASP A 4 -8.33 -10.96 9.33
CA ASP A 4 -9.15 -11.36 8.19
C ASP A 4 -10.03 -12.58 8.50
N VAL A 5 -9.49 -13.55 9.23
CA VAL A 5 -10.26 -14.72 9.69
C VAL A 5 -11.34 -14.29 10.68
N ALA A 6 -11.00 -13.37 11.60
CA ALA A 6 -11.97 -12.81 12.56
C ALA A 6 -13.13 -12.11 11.84
N VAL A 7 -12.84 -11.32 10.80
CA VAL A 7 -13.86 -10.68 9.95
C VAL A 7 -14.78 -11.74 9.31
N CYS A 8 -14.21 -12.80 8.74
CA CYS A 8 -15.01 -13.88 8.15
C CYS A 8 -15.88 -14.60 9.18
N MET A 9 -15.42 -14.79 10.41
CA MET A 9 -16.19 -15.39 11.49
C MET A 9 -17.38 -14.50 11.89
N VAL A 10 -17.14 -13.20 12.05
CA VAL A 10 -18.21 -12.23 12.36
C VAL A 10 -19.25 -12.19 11.24
N ILE A 11 -18.84 -12.26 9.96
CA ILE A 11 -19.79 -12.34 8.86
C ILE A 11 -20.68 -13.59 8.99
N LYS A 12 -20.09 -14.75 9.26
CA LYS A 12 -20.84 -16.01 9.42
C LYS A 12 -21.84 -15.98 10.57
N GLU A 13 -21.46 -15.34 11.69
CA GLU A 13 -22.30 -15.22 12.88
C GLU A 13 -23.41 -14.19 12.72
N SER A 14 -23.09 -13.02 12.15
CA SER A 14 -24.02 -11.87 12.08
C SER A 14 -24.89 -11.87 10.82
N TYR A 15 -24.52 -12.62 9.77
CA TYR A 15 -25.22 -12.64 8.49
C TYR A 15 -25.46 -14.09 8.02
N PRO A 16 -26.42 -14.82 8.61
CA PRO A 16 -26.65 -16.24 8.35
C PRO A 16 -26.97 -16.54 6.88
N ASP A 17 -27.54 -15.58 6.15
CA ASP A 17 -27.85 -15.72 4.73
C ASP A 17 -26.65 -15.49 3.79
N VAL A 18 -25.48 -15.10 4.35
CA VAL A 18 -24.26 -14.87 3.59
C VAL A 18 -23.31 -16.06 3.74
N ASN A 19 -23.12 -16.78 2.64
CA ASN A 19 -22.14 -17.86 2.62
C ASN A 19 -20.72 -17.32 2.35
N VAL A 20 -19.79 -17.61 3.27
CA VAL A 20 -18.38 -17.19 3.18
C VAL A 20 -17.49 -18.40 2.91
N ASP A 21 -16.81 -18.38 1.75
CA ASP A 21 -15.75 -19.35 1.39
C ASP A 21 -14.38 -18.72 1.59
N ILE A 22 -13.58 -19.28 2.52
CA ILE A 22 -12.20 -18.84 2.76
C ILE A 22 -11.27 -19.69 1.89
N ILE A 23 -10.61 -19.05 0.93
CA ILE A 23 -9.75 -19.71 -0.05
C ILE A 23 -8.29 -19.35 0.22
N LEU A 24 -7.48 -20.33 0.55
CA LEU A 24 -6.04 -20.11 0.70
C LEU A 24 -5.37 -19.91 -0.67
N PRO A 25 -4.25 -19.15 -0.77
CA PRO A 25 -3.57 -18.87 -2.04
C PRO A 25 -3.27 -20.13 -2.87
N LYS A 26 -2.86 -21.22 -2.23
CA LYS A 26 -2.57 -22.52 -2.89
C LYS A 26 -3.79 -23.20 -3.52
N ASP A 27 -4.99 -22.88 -3.03
CA ASP A 27 -6.25 -23.48 -3.42
C ASP A 27 -7.04 -22.63 -4.41
N VAL A 28 -6.49 -21.48 -4.81
CA VAL A 28 -7.13 -20.57 -5.77
C VAL A 28 -7.21 -21.24 -7.14
N SER A 29 -8.43 -21.31 -7.68
CA SER A 29 -8.69 -21.73 -9.06
C SER A 29 -9.87 -20.96 -9.63
N LEU A 30 -9.90 -20.78 -10.95
CA LEU A 30 -11.01 -20.12 -11.62
C LEU A 30 -12.34 -20.83 -11.36
N GLN A 31 -12.33 -22.17 -11.33
CA GLN A 31 -13.52 -22.97 -11.05
C GLN A 31 -14.07 -22.71 -9.63
N ARG A 32 -13.18 -22.54 -8.64
CA ARG A 32 -13.60 -22.24 -7.25
C ARG A 32 -14.14 -20.80 -7.15
N LEU A 33 -13.43 -19.83 -7.73
CA LEU A 33 -13.86 -18.43 -7.69
C LEU A 33 -15.22 -18.20 -8.38
N LYS A 34 -15.48 -18.89 -9.48
CA LYS A 34 -16.77 -18.79 -10.20
C LYS A 34 -18.01 -19.19 -9.38
N LYS A 35 -17.84 -20.01 -8.34
CA LYS A 35 -18.94 -20.41 -7.45
C LYS A 35 -19.44 -19.26 -6.59
N ASN A 36 -18.61 -18.28 -6.32
CA ASN A 36 -18.93 -17.14 -5.49
C ASN A 36 -19.53 -15.99 -6.32
N LYS A 37 -20.40 -15.20 -5.69
CA LYS A 37 -20.96 -13.99 -6.31
C LYS A 37 -19.94 -12.87 -6.40
N VAL A 38 -19.05 -12.76 -5.40
CA VAL A 38 -17.94 -11.79 -5.32
C VAL A 38 -16.78 -12.45 -4.62
N ASN A 39 -15.55 -12.15 -5.04
CA ASN A 39 -14.32 -12.57 -4.39
C ASN A 39 -13.49 -11.35 -3.99
N PHE A 40 -13.01 -11.33 -2.76
CA PHE A 40 -12.11 -10.29 -2.24
C PHE A 40 -10.73 -10.90 -1.97
N ILE A 41 -9.66 -10.18 -2.34
CA ILE A 41 -8.27 -10.59 -2.07
C ILE A 41 -7.82 -9.84 -0.82
N LEU A 42 -7.48 -10.58 0.25
CA LEU A 42 -7.07 -10.02 1.53
C LEU A 42 -5.63 -10.37 1.94
N GLY A 43 -4.93 -11.19 1.17
CA GLY A 43 -3.63 -11.72 1.57
C GLY A 43 -2.45 -10.91 1.03
N TYR A 44 -1.53 -10.53 1.91
CA TYR A 44 -0.23 -9.95 1.53
C TYR A 44 0.55 -10.82 0.55
N ASP A 45 0.44 -12.13 0.69
CA ASP A 45 1.15 -13.10 -0.13
C ASP A 45 0.75 -13.05 -1.62
N CYS A 46 -0.37 -12.38 -1.92
CA CYS A 46 -0.86 -12.24 -3.30
C CYS A 46 -0.25 -11.06 -4.05
N ILE A 47 0.39 -10.09 -3.39
CA ILE A 47 0.94 -8.88 -4.03
C ILE A 47 1.93 -9.27 -5.13
N ASN A 48 2.88 -10.13 -4.83
CA ASN A 48 3.91 -10.56 -5.77
C ASN A 48 3.34 -11.31 -6.97
N GLN A 49 2.28 -12.11 -6.76
CA GLN A 49 1.59 -12.83 -7.82
C GLN A 49 0.75 -11.90 -8.71
N ILE A 50 0.40 -10.71 -8.23
CA ILE A 50 -0.39 -9.73 -8.97
C ILE A 50 0.49 -8.74 -9.72
N LEU A 51 1.56 -8.23 -9.11
CA LEU A 51 2.51 -7.34 -9.78
C LEU A 51 3.34 -8.07 -10.84
N GLY A 52 3.98 -9.15 -10.44
CA GLY A 52 4.87 -9.93 -11.30
C GLY A 52 6.00 -9.13 -11.93
N GLU A 53 6.53 -9.63 -13.05
CA GLU A 53 7.56 -8.89 -13.82
C GLU A 53 6.99 -7.63 -14.48
N PRO A 54 7.77 -6.54 -14.54
CA PRO A 54 9.19 -6.42 -14.15
C PRO A 54 9.41 -6.11 -12.67
N TYR A 55 8.38 -5.96 -11.88
CA TYR A 55 8.48 -5.46 -10.49
C TYR A 55 9.04 -6.50 -9.52
N VAL A 56 8.67 -7.77 -9.69
CA VAL A 56 9.10 -8.87 -8.81
C VAL A 56 9.50 -10.09 -9.63
N LYS A 57 10.76 -10.47 -9.56
CA LYS A 57 11.30 -11.62 -10.33
C LYS A 57 11.33 -12.92 -9.52
N LYS A 58 11.65 -12.83 -8.23
CA LYS A 58 12.04 -13.97 -7.40
C LYS A 58 10.91 -14.63 -6.65
N PHE A 59 9.90 -13.87 -6.17
CA PHE A 59 8.90 -14.39 -5.25
C PHE A 59 7.73 -15.12 -5.92
N ALA A 60 7.41 -14.80 -7.17
CA ALA A 60 6.25 -15.36 -7.85
C ALA A 60 6.55 -16.66 -8.60
N GLY A 61 7.80 -16.90 -8.99
CA GLY A 61 8.13 -17.88 -10.04
C GLY A 61 7.30 -17.59 -11.31
N LYS A 62 7.89 -17.58 -12.48
CA LYS A 62 7.18 -17.19 -13.73
C LYS A 62 5.86 -17.94 -13.96
N ALA A 63 5.82 -19.24 -13.63
CA ALA A 63 4.63 -20.06 -13.83
C ALA A 63 3.51 -19.76 -12.82
N GLY A 64 3.85 -19.55 -11.55
CA GLY A 64 2.89 -19.21 -10.48
C GLY A 64 2.26 -17.85 -10.69
N TYR A 65 3.06 -16.83 -11.03
CA TYR A 65 2.57 -15.48 -11.31
C TYR A 65 1.59 -15.45 -12.48
N LYS A 66 1.97 -16.01 -13.62
CA LYS A 66 1.10 -16.02 -14.81
C LYS A 66 -0.22 -16.74 -14.54
N LYS A 67 -0.20 -17.84 -13.78
CA LYS A 67 -1.39 -18.58 -13.42
C LYS A 67 -2.34 -17.75 -12.55
N LEU A 68 -1.86 -17.18 -11.45
CA LEU A 68 -2.70 -16.41 -10.54
C LEU A 68 -3.18 -15.11 -11.17
N HIS A 69 -2.32 -14.37 -11.86
CA HIS A 69 -2.71 -13.17 -12.60
C HIS A 69 -3.83 -13.49 -13.61
N SER A 70 -3.70 -14.52 -14.41
CA SER A 70 -4.71 -14.90 -15.39
C SER A 70 -6.05 -15.31 -14.75
N ILE A 71 -6.02 -15.93 -13.56
CA ILE A 71 -7.22 -16.25 -12.80
C ILE A 71 -7.89 -14.97 -12.29
N TYR A 72 -7.14 -14.09 -11.66
CA TYR A 72 -7.69 -12.85 -11.08
C TYR A 72 -8.15 -11.84 -12.12
N ALA A 73 -7.48 -11.76 -13.27
CA ALA A 73 -7.88 -10.91 -14.39
C ALA A 73 -9.10 -11.44 -15.16
N ASN A 74 -9.48 -12.69 -14.94
CA ASN A 74 -10.64 -13.26 -15.60
C ASN A 74 -11.93 -12.68 -15.01
N LYS A 75 -12.73 -12.01 -15.83
CA LYS A 75 -13.99 -11.38 -15.38
C LYS A 75 -14.94 -12.35 -14.68
N SER A 76 -14.96 -13.62 -15.07
CA SER A 76 -15.80 -14.63 -14.43
C SER A 76 -15.29 -15.05 -13.04
N ALA A 77 -14.09 -14.65 -12.63
CA ALA A 77 -13.60 -14.80 -11.27
C ALA A 77 -14.25 -13.83 -10.29
N LYS A 78 -14.90 -12.77 -10.81
CA LYS A 78 -15.61 -11.77 -9.97
C LYS A 78 -14.78 -11.26 -8.79
N VAL A 79 -13.55 -10.86 -9.07
CA VAL A 79 -12.60 -10.32 -8.07
C VAL A 79 -12.81 -8.82 -7.91
N PHE A 80 -12.98 -8.36 -6.68
CA PHE A 80 -13.12 -6.95 -6.34
C PHE A 80 -12.12 -6.52 -5.26
N PRO A 81 -11.44 -5.37 -5.40
CA PRO A 81 -11.36 -4.56 -6.61
C PRO A 81 -10.74 -5.32 -7.78
N PRO A 82 -11.00 -4.88 -9.03
CA PRO A 82 -10.42 -5.53 -10.21
C PRO A 82 -8.89 -5.42 -10.19
N ILE A 83 -8.24 -6.37 -10.87
CA ILE A 83 -6.78 -6.50 -10.82
C ILE A 83 -6.05 -5.23 -11.27
N GLU A 84 -6.60 -4.47 -12.20
CA GLU A 84 -6.03 -3.22 -12.69
C GLU A 84 -5.96 -2.15 -11.59
N PHE A 85 -6.95 -2.10 -10.70
CA PHE A 85 -6.93 -1.23 -9.54
C PHE A 85 -5.86 -1.66 -8.53
N LEU A 86 -5.77 -2.97 -8.28
CA LEU A 86 -4.76 -3.55 -7.39
C LEU A 86 -3.35 -3.27 -7.92
N GLN A 87 -3.11 -3.52 -9.21
CA GLN A 87 -1.83 -3.22 -9.86
C GLN A 87 -1.47 -1.74 -9.74
N PHE A 88 -2.43 -0.83 -9.92
CA PHE A 88 -2.19 0.61 -9.75
C PHE A 88 -1.72 0.94 -8.33
N ILE A 89 -2.40 0.41 -7.29
CA ILE A 89 -2.05 0.66 -5.89
C ILE A 89 -0.66 0.11 -5.56
N TRP A 90 -0.31 -1.05 -6.09
CA TRP A 90 1.00 -1.66 -5.78
C TRP A 90 2.13 -1.19 -6.69
N SER A 91 1.84 -0.55 -7.82
CA SER A 91 2.85 0.09 -8.68
C SER A 91 3.20 1.47 -8.13
N LYS A 92 4.06 1.50 -7.11
CA LYS A 92 4.43 2.73 -6.39
C LYS A 92 4.97 3.82 -7.31
N ASP A 93 5.70 3.48 -8.35
CA ASP A 93 6.20 4.39 -9.37
C ASP A 93 5.06 5.06 -10.15
N VAL A 94 4.04 4.28 -10.54
CA VAL A 94 2.89 4.77 -11.31
C VAL A 94 2.05 5.73 -10.48
N TYR A 95 1.64 5.34 -9.27
CA TYR A 95 0.79 6.23 -8.48
C TYR A 95 1.54 7.47 -7.97
N HIS A 96 2.84 7.36 -7.65
CA HIS A 96 3.66 8.53 -7.30
C HIS A 96 3.69 9.56 -8.41
N ASP A 97 3.87 9.14 -9.66
CA ASP A 97 3.85 10.03 -10.83
C ASP A 97 2.46 10.67 -11.02
N VAL A 98 1.38 9.89 -10.94
CA VAL A 98 0.00 10.39 -11.08
C VAL A 98 -0.33 11.41 -9.99
N LEU A 99 -0.01 11.12 -8.72
CA LEU A 99 -0.32 12.00 -7.59
C LEU A 99 0.53 13.28 -7.62
N SER A 100 1.80 13.16 -7.99
CA SER A 100 2.70 14.31 -8.15
C SER A 100 2.19 15.27 -9.23
N ARG A 101 1.79 14.76 -10.40
CA ARG A 101 1.19 15.58 -11.47
C ARG A 101 -0.10 16.30 -11.03
N LYS A 102 -0.84 15.70 -10.09
CA LYS A 102 -2.03 16.32 -9.48
C LYS A 102 -1.70 17.28 -8.32
N LYS A 103 -0.42 17.57 -8.10
CA LYS A 103 0.08 18.46 -7.04
C LYS A 103 -0.34 18.03 -5.63
N ILE A 104 -0.53 16.73 -5.42
CA ILE A 104 -0.74 16.17 -4.09
C ILE A 104 0.62 16.16 -3.39
N PRO A 105 0.72 16.65 -2.13
CA PRO A 105 1.95 16.58 -1.36
C PRO A 105 2.36 15.13 -1.16
N ILE A 106 3.33 14.65 -1.92
CA ILE A 106 3.85 13.28 -1.88
C ILE A 106 5.36 13.33 -1.64
N THR A 107 5.91 12.32 -0.98
CA THR A 107 7.35 12.20 -0.73
C THR A 107 8.13 12.41 -2.03
N PRO A 108 9.08 13.37 -2.06
CA PRO A 108 9.89 13.64 -3.25
C PRO A 108 10.57 12.36 -3.74
N THR A 109 10.29 11.98 -4.98
CA THR A 109 10.66 10.66 -5.53
C THR A 109 11.29 10.80 -6.92
N ILE A 110 12.23 9.91 -7.20
CA ILE A 110 12.79 9.65 -8.54
C ILE A 110 12.62 8.16 -8.80
N THR A 111 12.08 7.81 -9.97
CA THR A 111 12.01 6.41 -10.39
C THR A 111 13.23 6.08 -11.24
N ILE A 112 13.89 4.98 -10.93
CA ILE A 112 15.03 4.48 -11.70
C ILE A 112 14.82 3.01 -12.05
N LYS A 113 15.32 2.63 -13.22
CA LYS A 113 15.56 1.23 -13.54
C LYS A 113 16.87 0.80 -12.89
N HIS A 114 17.05 -0.50 -12.70
CA HIS A 114 18.29 -1.07 -12.16
C HIS A 114 19.51 -0.52 -12.90
N SER A 115 20.15 0.50 -12.34
CA SER A 115 21.35 1.12 -12.90
C SER A 115 21.98 2.08 -11.90
N THR A 116 23.25 1.88 -11.62
CA THR A 116 24.06 2.77 -10.77
C THR A 116 24.42 4.09 -11.46
N LYS A 117 24.49 4.09 -12.79
CA LYS A 117 25.16 5.15 -13.58
C LYS A 117 24.55 6.54 -13.48
N ASN A 118 23.29 6.70 -13.04
CA ASN A 118 22.60 7.99 -13.07
C ASN A 118 21.78 8.32 -11.80
N VAL A 119 22.09 7.72 -10.65
CA VAL A 119 21.33 7.96 -9.41
C VAL A 119 21.76 9.25 -8.73
N LEU A 120 23.09 9.48 -8.62
CA LEU A 120 23.64 10.57 -7.79
C LEU A 120 23.39 11.96 -8.39
N GLY A 121 23.49 12.12 -9.72
CA GLY A 121 23.28 13.40 -10.38
C GLY A 121 21.91 14.02 -10.11
N PRO A 122 20.79 13.30 -10.33
CA PRO A 122 19.47 13.76 -9.96
C PRO A 122 19.29 14.08 -8.46
N ILE A 123 19.90 13.31 -7.55
CA ILE A 123 19.89 13.55 -6.10
C ILE A 123 20.60 14.85 -5.76
N GLN A 124 21.79 15.08 -6.32
CA GLN A 124 22.54 16.32 -6.17
C GLN A 124 21.73 17.53 -6.66
N LYS A 125 21.12 17.42 -7.86
CA LYS A 125 20.27 18.48 -8.42
C LYS A 125 19.07 18.82 -7.55
N LYS A 126 18.53 17.84 -6.82
CA LYS A 126 17.42 18.05 -5.86
C LYS A 126 17.92 18.54 -4.49
N GLY A 127 19.21 18.57 -4.24
CA GLY A 127 19.80 19.01 -2.96
C GLY A 127 19.59 18.04 -1.80
N TRP A 128 19.23 16.78 -2.08
CA TRP A 128 19.03 15.77 -1.03
C TRP A 128 20.38 15.36 -0.44
N LYS A 129 20.51 15.44 0.88
CA LYS A 129 21.71 15.02 1.61
C LYS A 129 21.65 13.54 2.01
N GLU A 130 20.47 13.07 2.32
CA GLU A 130 20.17 11.69 2.71
C GLU A 130 18.97 11.20 1.91
N PHE A 131 19.01 9.95 1.50
CA PHE A 131 17.96 9.36 0.68
C PHE A 131 17.79 7.88 0.98
N ILE A 132 16.64 7.35 0.58
CA ILE A 132 16.37 5.92 0.59
C ILE A 132 16.23 5.43 -0.85
N ILE A 133 16.60 4.17 -1.06
CA ILE A 133 16.26 3.43 -2.28
C ILE A 133 15.39 2.27 -1.86
N LYS A 134 14.26 2.09 -2.52
CA LYS A 134 13.36 0.96 -2.27
C LYS A 134 12.85 0.36 -3.57
N PRO A 135 12.69 -0.98 -3.68
CA PRO A 135 12.08 -1.61 -4.84
C PRO A 135 10.61 -1.20 -4.94
N VAL A 136 10.10 -1.03 -6.17
CA VAL A 136 8.67 -0.72 -6.40
C VAL A 136 7.78 -1.84 -5.89
N GLY A 137 8.14 -3.10 -6.16
CA GLY A 137 7.40 -4.28 -5.71
C GLY A 137 7.83 -4.83 -4.34
N GLY A 138 8.63 -4.09 -3.57
CA GLY A 138 9.07 -4.50 -2.24
C GLY A 138 7.97 -4.37 -1.20
N THR A 139 7.90 -5.33 -0.27
CA THR A 139 7.00 -5.33 0.88
C THR A 139 7.79 -5.50 2.18
N VAL A 140 7.22 -5.09 3.31
CA VAL A 140 7.80 -5.27 4.67
C VAL A 140 9.25 -4.74 4.76
N ALA A 141 9.54 -3.63 4.10
CA ALA A 141 10.88 -3.01 4.02
C ALA A 141 11.99 -3.89 3.40
N VAL A 142 11.65 -4.99 2.73
CA VAL A 142 12.65 -5.81 2.00
C VAL A 142 13.25 -4.99 0.87
N GLY A 143 14.58 -4.98 0.78
CA GLY A 143 15.33 -4.24 -0.23
C GLY A 143 15.40 -2.73 -0.01
N VAL A 144 14.97 -2.20 1.16
CA VAL A 144 15.08 -0.77 1.48
C VAL A 144 16.50 -0.46 1.97
N GLY A 145 17.22 0.38 1.22
CA GLY A 145 18.54 0.93 1.59
C GLY A 145 18.42 2.40 2.02
N ARG A 146 19.23 2.82 3.01
CA ARG A 146 19.39 4.22 3.43
C ARG A 146 20.81 4.68 3.16
N PHE A 147 20.95 5.86 2.56
CA PHE A 147 22.22 6.35 2.06
C PHE A 147 22.44 7.82 2.39
N LYS A 148 23.71 8.21 2.56
CA LYS A 148 24.14 9.60 2.57
C LYS A 148 24.83 9.93 1.27
N LEU A 149 24.43 11.02 0.63
CA LEU A 149 25.00 11.45 -0.64
C LEU A 149 26.52 11.62 -0.56
N SER A 150 27.05 12.20 0.55
CA SER A 150 28.47 12.42 0.74
C SER A 150 29.29 11.11 0.83
N GLU A 151 28.71 10.04 1.36
CA GLU A 151 29.34 8.72 1.43
C GLU A 151 29.36 8.07 0.04
N CYS A 152 28.23 8.07 -0.66
CA CYS A 152 28.14 7.51 -2.00
C CYS A 152 29.00 8.25 -3.06
N LEU A 153 29.26 9.56 -2.85
CA LEU A 153 30.17 10.32 -3.72
C LEU A 153 31.64 9.99 -3.46
N LYS A 154 31.99 9.63 -2.23
CA LYS A 154 33.35 9.19 -1.88
C LYS A 154 33.62 7.76 -2.31
N ASP A 155 32.60 6.91 -2.17
CA ASP A 155 32.68 5.48 -2.47
C ASP A 155 31.46 5.03 -3.29
N PRO A 156 31.56 5.01 -4.62
CA PRO A 156 30.51 4.55 -5.51
C PRO A 156 30.12 3.07 -5.32
N LEU A 157 31.02 2.25 -4.76
CA LEU A 157 30.77 0.81 -4.54
C LEU A 157 29.58 0.57 -3.63
N ILE A 158 29.28 1.47 -2.69
CA ILE A 158 28.12 1.40 -1.79
C ILE A 158 26.81 1.17 -2.58
N LEU A 159 26.61 1.91 -3.67
CA LEU A 159 25.41 1.77 -4.49
C LEU A 159 25.50 0.55 -5.43
N GLU A 160 26.68 0.22 -5.91
CA GLU A 160 26.91 -0.95 -6.76
C GLU A 160 26.58 -2.24 -6.00
N GLU A 161 27.04 -2.37 -4.76
CA GLU A 161 26.73 -3.50 -3.88
C GLU A 161 25.23 -3.60 -3.62
N TYR A 162 24.57 -2.49 -3.23
CA TYR A 162 23.12 -2.47 -3.03
C TYR A 162 22.35 -2.96 -4.27
N PHE A 163 22.69 -2.47 -5.45
CA PHE A 163 22.02 -2.91 -6.67
C PHE A 163 22.38 -4.35 -7.04
N ALA A 164 23.62 -4.79 -6.81
CA ALA A 164 24.05 -6.17 -7.05
C ALA A 164 23.24 -7.17 -6.20
N GLU A 165 22.96 -6.85 -4.94
CA GLU A 165 22.15 -7.66 -4.04
C GLU A 165 20.69 -7.76 -4.47
N ASN A 166 20.16 -6.72 -5.11
CA ASN A 166 18.72 -6.62 -5.44
C ASN A 166 18.38 -6.93 -6.91
N LYS A 167 19.39 -7.04 -7.81
CA LYS A 167 19.21 -7.18 -9.28
C LYS A 167 18.40 -8.40 -9.71
N ASP A 168 18.50 -9.50 -8.97
CA ASP A 168 17.85 -10.74 -9.31
C ASP A 168 16.37 -10.79 -8.85
N SER A 169 15.97 -9.80 -8.04
CA SER A 169 14.63 -9.71 -7.48
C SER A 169 13.80 -8.56 -8.05
N TYR A 170 14.44 -7.44 -8.41
CA TYR A 170 13.74 -6.22 -8.80
C TYR A 170 14.44 -5.48 -9.95
N ASP A 171 13.65 -4.86 -10.84
CA ASP A 171 14.15 -4.02 -11.95
C ASP A 171 13.93 -2.53 -11.74
N ILE A 172 12.91 -2.16 -10.96
CA ILE A 172 12.48 -0.77 -10.79
C ILE A 172 12.57 -0.38 -9.33
N PHE A 173 13.20 0.77 -9.09
CA PHE A 173 13.41 1.31 -7.75
C PHE A 173 12.91 2.74 -7.65
N LEU A 174 12.41 3.11 -6.47
CA LEU A 174 12.18 4.48 -6.07
C LEU A 174 13.37 4.97 -5.26
N VAL A 175 13.89 6.13 -5.62
CA VAL A 175 14.83 6.90 -4.81
C VAL A 175 14.05 8.07 -4.21
N GLN A 176 14.02 8.16 -2.89
CA GLN A 176 13.23 9.15 -2.17
C GLN A 176 14.12 9.94 -1.20
N GLU A 177 13.83 11.23 -1.03
CA GLU A 177 14.43 12.00 0.04
C GLU A 177 14.15 11.31 1.39
N LEU A 178 15.17 11.22 2.26
CA LEU A 178 14.95 10.75 3.62
C LEU A 178 14.21 11.83 4.44
N ILE A 179 12.95 11.57 4.72
CA ILE A 179 12.13 12.47 5.52
C ILE A 179 12.42 12.23 7.00
N LYS A 180 13.13 13.16 7.63
CA LYS A 180 13.57 13.04 9.04
C LYS A 180 12.41 12.86 10.01
N GLY A 181 11.27 13.44 9.69
CA GLY A 181 10.05 13.29 10.48
C GLY A 181 9.58 11.85 10.62
N PHE A 182 9.91 10.96 9.69
CA PHE A 182 9.59 9.55 9.81
C PHE A 182 10.18 8.93 11.10
N THR A 183 11.46 9.19 11.37
CA THR A 183 12.11 8.68 12.59
C THR A 183 11.68 9.46 13.83
N LYS A 184 11.45 10.77 13.71
CA LYS A 184 11.18 11.67 14.83
C LYS A 184 9.74 11.64 15.32
N HIS A 185 8.77 11.56 14.38
CA HIS A 185 7.34 11.69 14.65
C HIS A 185 6.55 10.41 14.34
N GLY A 186 7.20 9.44 13.71
CA GLY A 186 6.53 8.24 13.22
C GLY A 186 5.76 8.48 11.93
N GLU A 187 4.89 7.54 11.61
CA GLU A 187 4.06 7.54 10.42
C GLU A 187 2.59 7.56 10.80
N ILE A 188 1.83 8.45 10.18
CA ILE A 188 0.39 8.58 10.33
C ILE A 188 -0.28 7.68 9.30
N LYS A 189 -1.05 6.69 9.74
CA LYS A 189 -1.78 5.75 8.88
C LYS A 189 -3.27 6.00 9.01
N MET A 190 -3.87 6.49 7.94
CA MET A 190 -5.27 6.90 7.90
C MET A 190 -6.09 5.92 7.07
N TYR A 191 -7.17 5.41 7.65
CA TYR A 191 -8.04 4.39 7.06
C TYR A 191 -9.31 5.00 6.52
N TRP A 192 -9.60 4.64 5.27
CA TRP A 192 -10.78 5.05 4.52
C TRP A 192 -11.58 3.80 4.19
N ILE A 193 -12.68 3.58 4.90
CA ILE A 193 -13.54 2.42 4.72
C ILE A 193 -14.75 2.86 3.87
N ASN A 194 -14.97 2.16 2.77
CA ASN A 194 -15.97 2.53 1.77
C ASN A 194 -15.84 3.99 1.27
N GLY A 195 -14.60 4.50 1.24
CA GLY A 195 -14.26 5.85 0.80
C GLY A 195 -14.53 6.95 1.81
N GLU A 196 -14.85 6.61 3.06
CA GLU A 196 -15.06 7.56 4.16
C GLU A 196 -13.98 7.39 5.22
N TYR A 197 -13.57 8.51 5.84
CA TYR A 197 -12.62 8.46 6.95
C TYR A 197 -13.19 7.62 8.10
N SER A 198 -12.37 6.73 8.62
CA SER A 198 -12.76 5.80 9.67
C SER A 198 -11.95 6.01 10.95
N TYR A 199 -10.69 5.76 10.92
CA TYR A 199 -9.77 5.99 12.04
C TYR A 199 -8.34 6.27 11.53
N CYS A 200 -7.49 6.67 12.47
CA CYS A 200 -6.12 7.02 12.16
C CYS A 200 -5.19 6.61 13.31
N VAL A 201 -4.08 5.96 12.99
CA VAL A 201 -3.05 5.58 13.96
C VAL A 201 -1.73 6.27 13.66
N ASN A 202 -0.95 6.49 14.72
CA ASN A 202 0.46 6.84 14.63
C ASN A 202 1.27 5.59 15.00
N THR A 203 2.13 5.17 14.07
CA THR A 203 3.12 4.12 14.29
C THR A 203 4.48 4.76 14.51
N PRO A 204 5.34 4.23 15.38
CA PRO A 204 6.70 4.74 15.49
C PRO A 204 7.42 4.61 14.14
N GLY A 205 8.35 5.52 13.88
CA GLY A 205 9.34 5.33 12.83
C GLY A 205 10.15 4.06 13.09
N ALA A 206 11.15 3.78 12.25
CA ALA A 206 11.99 2.59 12.43
C ALA A 206 12.47 2.49 13.89
N SER A 207 11.83 1.62 14.67
CA SER A 207 12.25 1.28 16.02
C SER A 207 13.53 0.45 15.96
N LYS A 208 14.41 0.64 16.93
CA LYS A 208 15.54 -0.25 17.12
C LYS A 208 15.04 -1.63 17.56
N PRO A 209 15.74 -2.71 17.20
CA PRO A 209 15.41 -4.03 17.72
C PRO A 209 15.34 -3.98 19.28
N GLY A 210 14.20 -4.43 19.86
CA GLY A 210 13.98 -4.44 21.29
C GLY A 210 13.30 -3.19 21.87
N GLU A 211 13.02 -2.15 21.08
CA GLU A 211 12.14 -1.05 21.50
C GLU A 211 10.66 -1.45 21.38
N ASP A 212 9.87 -1.05 22.37
CA ASP A 212 8.41 -1.27 22.33
C ASP A 212 7.76 -0.55 21.15
N TYR A 213 7.08 -1.31 20.31
CA TYR A 213 6.36 -0.79 19.16
C TYR A 213 5.02 -0.19 19.59
N HIS A 214 5.04 1.11 19.93
CA HIS A 214 3.86 1.80 20.44
C HIS A 214 3.00 2.37 19.32
N VAL A 215 1.86 1.76 19.08
CA VAL A 215 0.83 2.29 18.17
C VAL A 215 -0.29 2.94 18.98
N LYS A 216 -0.74 4.11 18.56
CA LYS A 216 -1.82 4.84 19.22
C LYS A 216 -2.75 5.52 18.21
N LEU A 217 -4.01 5.70 18.58
CA LEU A 217 -4.95 6.51 17.81
C LEU A 217 -4.49 7.98 17.78
N VAL A 218 -4.55 8.58 16.61
CA VAL A 218 -4.31 10.02 16.44
C VAL A 218 -5.54 10.79 16.88
N LYS A 219 -5.38 11.69 17.86
CA LYS A 219 -6.43 12.54 18.41
C LYS A 219 -6.19 14.03 18.12
N ASP A 220 -4.98 14.40 17.69
CA ASP A 220 -4.65 15.77 17.34
C ASP A 220 -5.44 16.22 16.09
N LYS A 221 -6.37 17.14 16.32
CA LYS A 221 -7.26 17.65 15.27
C LYS A 221 -6.50 18.28 14.11
N LYS A 222 -5.41 19.02 14.38
CA LYS A 222 -4.62 19.68 13.33
C LYS A 222 -3.96 18.66 12.43
N VAL A 223 -3.39 17.59 13.01
CA VAL A 223 -2.80 16.47 12.27
C VAL A 223 -3.86 15.77 11.44
N LEU A 224 -5.01 15.47 12.04
CA LEU A 224 -6.12 14.80 11.37
C LEU A 224 -6.64 15.63 10.20
N ASP A 225 -6.92 16.92 10.38
CA ASP A 225 -7.49 17.79 9.35
C ASP A 225 -6.52 17.94 8.16
N GLU A 226 -5.21 18.09 8.43
CA GLU A 226 -4.20 18.22 7.38
C GLU A 226 -4.03 16.91 6.59
N CYS A 227 -3.84 15.79 7.27
CA CYS A 227 -3.71 14.48 6.62
C CYS A 227 -5.00 14.09 5.88
N LYS A 228 -6.17 14.41 6.45
CA LYS A 228 -7.47 14.15 5.84
C LYS A 228 -7.64 14.91 4.53
N SER A 229 -7.28 16.20 4.50
CA SER A 229 -7.31 17.01 3.27
C SER A 229 -6.44 16.41 2.16
N ILE A 230 -5.24 15.90 2.48
CA ILE A 230 -4.36 15.25 1.51
C ILE A 230 -4.97 13.90 1.09
N GLY A 231 -5.46 13.11 2.04
CA GLY A 231 -6.06 11.80 1.81
C GLY A 231 -7.29 11.85 0.89
N GLU A 232 -8.19 12.80 1.10
CA GLU A 232 -9.37 13.03 0.25
C GLU A 232 -8.98 13.35 -1.19
N LYS A 233 -8.00 14.23 -1.39
CA LYS A 233 -7.44 14.53 -2.72
C LYS A 233 -6.82 13.28 -3.34
N THR A 234 -6.13 12.46 -2.54
CA THR A 234 -5.55 11.19 -2.98
C THR A 234 -6.63 10.22 -3.46
N LEU A 235 -7.67 9.97 -2.64
CA LEU A 235 -8.78 9.09 -3.02
C LEU A 235 -9.48 9.54 -4.31
N ASN A 236 -9.67 10.85 -4.47
CA ASN A 236 -10.24 11.41 -5.70
C ASN A 236 -9.35 11.25 -6.93
N ALA A 237 -8.04 11.07 -6.71
CA ALA A 237 -7.05 10.87 -7.76
C ALA A 237 -6.89 9.41 -8.18
N LEU A 238 -7.32 8.44 -7.34
CA LEU A 238 -7.28 7.01 -7.65
C LEU A 238 -8.17 6.66 -8.87
N PRO A 239 -7.85 5.57 -9.57
CA PRO A 239 -8.70 5.05 -10.65
C PRO A 239 -10.12 4.80 -10.17
N LYS A 240 -11.11 5.16 -10.99
CA LYS A 240 -12.52 4.88 -10.70
C LYS A 240 -12.85 3.45 -11.08
N ILE A 241 -13.39 2.67 -10.14
CA ILE A 241 -13.85 1.31 -10.39
C ILE A 241 -15.28 1.36 -10.92
N LYS A 242 -15.46 1.00 -12.18
CA LYS A 242 -16.79 0.97 -12.83
C LYS A 242 -17.34 -0.44 -12.82
N VAL A 243 -18.58 -0.58 -12.37
CA VAL A 243 -19.38 -1.83 -12.44
C VAL A 243 -20.73 -1.46 -13.07
N GLY A 244 -20.97 -1.95 -14.28
CA GLY A 244 -22.08 -1.46 -15.08
C GLY A 244 -21.99 0.06 -15.28
N THR A 245 -23.06 0.77 -14.92
CA THR A 245 -23.12 2.24 -14.96
C THR A 245 -22.66 2.93 -13.67
N LYS A 246 -22.38 2.16 -12.60
CA LYS A 246 -22.04 2.69 -11.28
C LYS A 246 -20.55 2.81 -11.07
N ILE A 247 -20.14 3.82 -10.29
CA ILE A 247 -18.79 3.93 -9.74
C ILE A 247 -18.84 3.36 -8.32
N ILE A 248 -18.11 2.28 -8.09
CA ILE A 248 -18.05 1.58 -6.81
C ILE A 248 -16.73 1.96 -6.11
N LYS A 249 -16.82 2.32 -4.83
CA LYS A 249 -15.65 2.62 -4.02
C LYS A 249 -14.99 1.31 -3.54
N PRO A 250 -13.65 1.26 -3.39
CA PRO A 250 -12.98 0.10 -2.79
C PRO A 250 -13.47 -0.11 -1.35
N VAL A 251 -13.32 -1.34 -0.83
CA VAL A 251 -13.71 -1.68 0.55
C VAL A 251 -12.93 -0.83 1.55
N MET A 252 -11.61 -0.80 1.39
CA MET A 252 -10.71 0.00 2.22
C MET A 252 -9.55 0.53 1.39
N VAL A 253 -9.11 1.73 1.71
CA VAL A 253 -7.83 2.31 1.30
C VAL A 253 -7.16 2.85 2.56
N ARG A 254 -5.86 2.69 2.68
CA ARG A 254 -5.05 3.34 3.70
C ARG A 254 -4.09 4.33 3.04
N THR A 255 -4.01 5.51 3.61
CA THR A 255 -3.04 6.52 3.20
C THR A 255 -2.06 6.77 4.33
N ASP A 256 -0.77 6.61 4.05
CA ASP A 256 0.30 6.73 5.02
C ASP A 256 1.03 8.06 4.83
N PHE A 257 1.20 8.82 5.90
CA PHE A 257 1.77 10.17 5.87
C PHE A 257 2.99 10.27 6.77
N THR A 258 3.98 11.02 6.30
CA THR A 258 5.18 11.33 7.07
C THR A 258 5.27 12.83 7.32
N CYS A 259 5.54 13.23 8.57
CA CYS A 259 5.76 14.62 8.92
C CYS A 259 7.03 15.14 8.24
N CYS A 260 6.92 16.26 7.53
CA CYS A 260 8.04 16.85 6.79
C CYS A 260 8.43 18.26 7.28
N LYS A 261 8.12 18.58 8.53
CA LYS A 261 8.46 19.90 9.11
C LYS A 261 9.94 20.23 9.02
N GLU A 262 10.79 19.23 9.09
CA GLU A 262 12.24 19.35 8.96
C GLU A 262 12.71 19.48 7.49
N ASN A 263 11.83 19.18 6.54
CA ASN A 263 12.07 19.18 5.09
C ASN A 263 11.25 20.28 4.38
N LYS A 264 10.80 21.32 5.07
CA LYS A 264 9.86 22.34 4.59
C LYS A 264 10.19 23.02 3.26
N ALA A 265 11.46 23.07 2.89
CA ALA A 265 11.88 23.65 1.62
C ALA A 265 11.26 22.94 0.39
N HIS A 266 10.72 21.73 0.57
CA HIS A 266 10.23 20.88 -0.50
C HIS A 266 8.71 20.65 -0.51
N SER A 267 7.97 21.18 0.50
CA SER A 267 6.51 20.96 0.58
C SER A 267 5.76 22.19 1.13
N PRO A 268 4.60 22.53 0.55
CA PRO A 268 3.68 23.50 1.14
C PRO A 268 2.94 22.97 2.37
N SER A 269 2.97 21.65 2.60
CA SER A 269 2.33 20.96 3.72
C SER A 269 3.33 20.55 4.80
N ASN A 270 2.85 20.31 6.03
CA ASN A 270 3.65 19.68 7.09
C ASN A 270 3.73 18.15 6.95
N TYR A 271 2.95 17.57 6.04
CA TYR A 271 2.91 16.15 5.77
C TYR A 271 3.07 15.84 4.29
N PHE A 272 3.85 14.81 3.99
CA PHE A 272 3.85 14.15 2.70
C PHE A 272 3.03 12.87 2.77
N LEU A 273 2.25 12.58 1.72
CA LEU A 273 1.77 11.23 1.48
C LEU A 273 2.98 10.35 1.14
N ASN A 274 3.18 9.27 1.89
CA ASN A 274 4.27 8.34 1.71
C ASN A 274 3.84 7.12 0.89
N GLU A 275 2.71 6.51 1.27
CA GLU A 275 2.18 5.31 0.63
C GLU A 275 0.66 5.33 0.53
N VAL A 276 0.15 4.61 -0.47
CA VAL A 276 -1.26 4.25 -0.59
C VAL A 276 -1.33 2.74 -0.52
N GLU A 277 -2.16 2.23 0.37
CA GLU A 277 -2.36 0.81 0.63
C GLU A 277 -3.83 0.42 0.41
N HIS A 278 -4.07 -0.85 0.34
CA HIS A 278 -5.36 -1.44 0.01
C HIS A 278 -5.90 -2.27 1.20
N GLN A 279 -7.00 -2.96 1.02
CA GLN A 279 -7.70 -3.76 2.06
C GLN A 279 -6.84 -4.87 2.71
N ASP A 280 -5.69 -5.20 2.18
CA ASP A 280 -4.69 -6.09 2.76
C ASP A 280 -3.78 -5.38 3.79
N ALA A 281 -3.88 -4.07 3.94
CA ALA A 281 -3.07 -3.30 4.87
C ALA A 281 -3.34 -3.65 6.34
N GLY A 282 -2.28 -3.78 7.13
CA GLY A 282 -2.39 -4.04 8.57
C GLY A 282 -3.27 -3.00 9.29
N SER A 283 -4.19 -3.47 10.12
CA SER A 283 -5.18 -2.63 10.83
C SER A 283 -4.69 -2.01 12.12
N TYR A 284 -3.67 -2.58 12.73
CA TYR A 284 -3.12 -2.20 14.05
C TYR A 284 -4.10 -2.25 15.24
N VAL A 285 -5.28 -2.83 15.08
CA VAL A 285 -6.29 -2.92 16.15
C VAL A 285 -5.97 -3.94 17.24
N ASN A 286 -4.94 -4.75 17.02
CA ASN A 286 -4.38 -5.65 18.02
C ASN A 286 -3.53 -4.93 19.10
N PHE A 287 -3.22 -3.65 18.92
CA PHE A 287 -2.50 -2.85 19.89
C PHE A 287 -3.47 -2.26 20.91
N GLU A 288 -3.14 -2.39 22.20
CA GLU A 288 -4.01 -2.02 23.33
C GLU A 288 -4.55 -0.57 23.24
N LYS A 289 -3.73 0.36 22.75
CA LYS A 289 -4.10 1.78 22.61
C LYS A 289 -4.90 2.11 21.36
N VAL A 290 -5.19 1.10 20.50
CA VAL A 290 -6.00 1.25 19.29
C VAL A 290 -7.36 0.61 19.52
N LYS A 291 -8.24 1.33 20.21
CA LYS A 291 -9.62 0.88 20.48
C LYS A 291 -10.53 1.33 19.31
N TYR A 292 -10.70 0.46 18.32
CA TYR A 292 -11.58 0.66 17.18
C TYR A 292 -12.25 -0.67 16.81
N PRO A 293 -13.57 -0.72 16.56
CA PRO A 293 -14.30 -1.96 16.28
C PRO A 293 -14.10 -2.44 14.83
N TYR A 294 -12.85 -2.52 14.40
CA TYR A 294 -12.44 -2.79 13.02
C TYR A 294 -13.06 -4.06 12.45
N VAL A 295 -13.03 -5.15 13.20
CA VAL A 295 -13.51 -6.46 12.75
C VAL A 295 -14.99 -6.38 12.37
N GLN A 296 -15.83 -5.78 13.23
CA GLN A 296 -17.26 -5.59 12.95
C GLN A 296 -17.47 -4.65 11.76
N VAL A 297 -16.81 -3.49 11.76
CA VAL A 297 -16.92 -2.49 10.69
C VAL A 297 -16.53 -3.09 9.34
N MET A 298 -15.49 -3.90 9.28
CA MET A 298 -15.06 -4.55 8.04
C MET A 298 -16.03 -5.66 7.62
N ALA A 299 -16.55 -6.45 8.57
CA ALA A 299 -17.57 -7.47 8.29
C ALA A 299 -18.81 -6.86 7.62
N ASP A 300 -19.36 -5.81 8.24
CA ASP A 300 -20.50 -5.07 7.72
C ASP A 300 -20.20 -4.46 6.34
N THR A 301 -19.00 -3.92 6.18
CA THR A 301 -18.58 -3.29 4.92
C THR A 301 -18.43 -4.32 3.79
N PHE A 302 -17.85 -5.48 4.04
CA PHE A 302 -17.72 -6.54 3.03
C PHE A 302 -19.08 -7.06 2.59
N VAL A 303 -19.98 -7.30 3.53
CA VAL A 303 -21.35 -7.76 3.22
C VAL A 303 -22.10 -6.71 2.39
N LYS A 304 -22.12 -5.45 2.86
CA LYS A 304 -22.74 -4.34 2.12
C LYS A 304 -22.15 -4.19 0.71
N LYS A 305 -20.81 -4.30 0.60
CA LYS A 305 -20.11 -4.21 -0.68
C LYS A 305 -20.47 -5.37 -1.62
N ALA A 306 -20.58 -6.58 -1.10
CA ALA A 306 -20.99 -7.73 -1.90
C ALA A 306 -22.40 -7.54 -2.47
N TYR A 307 -23.37 -7.08 -1.67
CA TYR A 307 -24.72 -6.76 -2.16
C TYR A 307 -24.71 -5.60 -3.17
N GLU A 308 -23.93 -4.54 -2.91
CA GLU A 308 -23.78 -3.41 -3.85
C GLU A 308 -23.29 -3.87 -5.22
N LEU A 309 -22.29 -4.75 -5.24
CA LEU A 309 -21.69 -5.30 -6.45
C LEU A 309 -22.68 -6.21 -7.20
N VAL A 310 -23.32 -7.13 -6.51
CA VAL A 310 -24.35 -8.02 -7.11
C VAL A 310 -25.48 -7.21 -7.73
N ASN A 311 -25.99 -6.20 -7.01
CA ASN A 311 -27.05 -5.31 -7.49
C ASN A 311 -26.60 -4.39 -8.64
N ALA A 312 -25.30 -4.20 -8.83
CA ALA A 312 -24.72 -3.47 -9.96
C ALA A 312 -24.45 -4.36 -11.18
N GLY A 313 -24.69 -5.68 -11.08
CA GLY A 313 -24.46 -6.65 -12.17
C GLY A 313 -23.00 -7.12 -12.28
N PHE A 314 -22.23 -7.13 -11.16
CA PHE A 314 -20.83 -7.56 -11.11
C PHE A 314 -20.65 -9.05 -11.41
#